data_072688364c783042f5f695abc2798db2
#
_entry.id   072688364c783042f5f695abc2798db2
#
_cell.length_a   1.000
_cell.length_b   1.000
_cell.length_c   1.000
_cell.angle_alpha   90.00
_cell.angle_beta   90.00
_cell.angle_gamma   90.00
#
_symmetry.space_group_name_H-M   'P 1'
#
loop_
_entity.id
_entity.type
_entity.pdbx_description
1 polymer ?
#
loop_
_entity_poly.entity_id
_entity_poly.type
_entity_poly.pdbx_seq_one_letter_code
_entity_poly.pdbx_strand_id
1 'polypeptide(L)'
;SRMLAHADAHHRVSQLTDAQFAAKIRDENIDILIDCSTHTAGNRLGAFALKPAHRQITMIGQMQSTGLDAIDFRISDHFLSPPDADTFSSEKLVRLDSGPMTFRPPIPDAPLKPQPSSLGRPFTFGSANDILKAGDAVLDVWARILKELPHSRFTYFAQPGSTFRSRMTERGIASDRLTEHPRSALGAYLDHLGDIDLALDTFPYNGLTVTLIT
;
A
#
# COMPACT_ATOMS: atom_id res chain seq x y z
N SER A 1 7.64 -19.73 0.34
CA SER A 1 7.13 -18.52 1.01
C SER A 1 7.31 -18.68 2.52
N ARG A 2 7.77 -17.63 3.22
CA ARG A 2 7.92 -17.64 4.70
C ARG A 2 6.60 -17.95 5.41
N MET A 3 5.47 -17.53 4.86
CA MET A 3 4.14 -17.81 5.42
C MET A 3 3.83 -19.31 5.46
N LEU A 4 4.25 -20.07 4.45
CA LEU A 4 3.99 -21.51 4.41
C LEU A 4 4.71 -22.30 5.53
N ALA A 5 5.82 -21.76 6.06
CA ALA A 5 6.52 -22.38 7.18
C ALA A 5 5.79 -22.24 8.54
N HIS A 6 4.74 -21.42 8.58
CA HIS A 6 3.93 -21.16 9.77
C HIS A 6 2.45 -21.56 9.58
N ALA A 7 2.16 -22.34 8.53
CA ALA A 7 0.80 -22.80 8.21
C ALA A 7 0.75 -24.34 8.26
N ASP A 8 -0.25 -24.89 8.93
CA ASP A 8 -0.49 -26.33 9.00
C ASP A 8 -0.99 -26.88 7.66
N ALA A 9 -1.74 -26.08 6.92
CA ALA A 9 -2.24 -26.43 5.59
C ALA A 9 -2.19 -25.23 4.64
N HIS A 10 -2.13 -25.51 3.35
CA HIS A 10 -2.15 -24.49 2.29
C HIS A 10 -2.97 -24.98 1.10
N HIS A 11 -3.91 -24.15 0.67
CA HIS A 11 -4.79 -24.43 -0.46
C HIS A 11 -4.68 -23.36 -1.55
N ARG A 12 -4.56 -23.78 -2.80
CA ARG A 12 -4.67 -22.88 -3.95
C ARG A 12 -6.15 -22.75 -4.33
N VAL A 13 -6.70 -21.55 -4.17
CA VAL A 13 -8.13 -21.27 -4.37
C VAL A 13 -8.41 -20.32 -5.54
N SER A 14 -7.37 -19.91 -6.27
CA SER A 14 -7.48 -18.93 -7.36
C SER A 14 -8.40 -19.38 -8.52
N GLN A 15 -8.57 -20.69 -8.70
CA GLN A 15 -9.42 -21.25 -9.76
C GLN A 15 -10.84 -21.56 -9.28
N LEU A 16 -11.12 -21.44 -7.99
CA LEU A 16 -12.44 -21.71 -7.43
C LEU A 16 -13.36 -20.50 -7.63
N THR A 17 -14.62 -20.74 -7.94
CA THR A 17 -15.66 -19.71 -7.79
C THR A 17 -15.85 -19.37 -6.32
N ASP A 18 -16.48 -18.24 -6.01
CA ASP A 18 -16.72 -17.84 -4.62
C ASP A 18 -17.60 -18.85 -3.88
N ALA A 19 -18.57 -19.44 -4.57
CA ALA A 19 -19.41 -20.51 -4.00
C ALA A 19 -18.60 -21.78 -3.66
N GLN A 20 -17.71 -22.20 -4.57
CA GLN A 20 -16.83 -23.35 -4.34
C GLN A 20 -15.83 -23.09 -3.21
N PHE A 21 -15.29 -21.87 -3.15
CA PHE A 21 -14.38 -21.49 -2.08
C PHE A 21 -15.11 -21.46 -0.73
N ALA A 22 -16.31 -20.89 -0.67
CA ALA A 22 -17.13 -20.91 0.54
C ALA A 22 -17.51 -22.34 0.97
N ALA A 23 -17.83 -23.24 0.04
CA ALA A 23 -18.07 -24.64 0.36
C ALA A 23 -16.83 -25.31 0.98
N LYS A 24 -15.66 -25.10 0.36
CA LYS A 24 -14.39 -25.63 0.88
C LYS A 24 -14.10 -25.16 2.31
N ILE A 25 -14.34 -23.88 2.63
CA ILE A 25 -14.16 -23.34 3.98
C ILE A 25 -15.07 -24.06 5.00
N ARG A 26 -16.32 -24.32 4.61
CA ARG A 26 -17.26 -25.07 5.47
C ARG A 26 -16.83 -26.51 5.68
N ASP A 27 -16.40 -27.20 4.62
CA ASP A 27 -15.94 -28.59 4.66
C ASP A 27 -14.72 -28.76 5.58
N GLU A 28 -13.87 -27.73 5.66
CA GLU A 28 -12.70 -27.72 6.54
C GLU A 28 -13.01 -27.22 7.97
N ASN A 29 -14.27 -26.92 8.27
CA ASN A 29 -14.75 -26.47 9.58
C ASN A 29 -13.93 -25.27 10.13
N ILE A 30 -13.68 -24.26 9.31
CA ILE A 30 -12.95 -23.07 9.71
C ILE A 30 -13.79 -22.22 10.69
N ASP A 31 -13.32 -22.05 11.92
CA ASP A 31 -13.99 -21.26 12.95
C ASP A 31 -13.87 -19.76 12.67
N ILE A 32 -12.67 -19.30 12.35
CA ILE A 32 -12.33 -17.90 12.11
C ILE A 32 -11.71 -17.76 10.72
N LEU A 33 -12.38 -17.02 9.84
CA LEU A 33 -11.88 -16.70 8.52
C LEU A 33 -11.38 -15.24 8.49
N ILE A 34 -10.14 -15.04 8.06
CA ILE A 34 -9.52 -13.71 8.02
C ILE A 34 -9.29 -13.30 6.57
N ASP A 35 -9.88 -12.17 6.17
CA ASP A 35 -9.57 -11.49 4.93
C ASP A 35 -8.36 -10.55 5.12
N CYS A 36 -7.38 -10.65 4.23
CA CYS A 36 -6.21 -9.79 4.19
C CYS A 36 -6.10 -9.01 2.87
N SER A 37 -7.18 -8.97 2.09
CA SER A 37 -7.17 -8.40 0.74
C SER A 37 -8.12 -7.22 0.59
N THR A 38 -9.23 -7.20 1.33
CA THR A 38 -10.31 -6.23 1.19
C THR A 38 -10.68 -6.01 -0.30
N HIS A 39 -10.70 -4.79 -0.81
CA HIS A 39 -11.05 -4.45 -2.19
C HIS A 39 -9.89 -4.54 -3.20
N THR A 40 -8.74 -5.12 -2.84
CA THR A 40 -7.64 -5.29 -3.80
C THR A 40 -8.01 -6.26 -4.92
N ALA A 41 -7.35 -6.13 -6.07
CA ALA A 41 -7.60 -7.01 -7.20
C ALA A 41 -7.38 -8.48 -6.83
N GLY A 42 -8.32 -9.34 -7.22
CA GLY A 42 -8.30 -10.76 -6.87
C GLY A 42 -8.79 -11.10 -5.45
N ASN A 43 -9.40 -10.12 -4.75
CA ASN A 43 -10.05 -10.37 -3.47
C ASN A 43 -11.14 -11.45 -3.57
N ARG A 44 -11.59 -11.94 -2.44
CA ARG A 44 -12.60 -13.00 -2.34
C ARG A 44 -13.79 -12.58 -1.48
N LEU A 45 -14.12 -11.28 -1.45
CA LEU A 45 -15.25 -10.74 -0.67
C LEU A 45 -16.59 -11.40 -1.04
N GLY A 46 -16.76 -11.83 -2.29
CA GLY A 46 -17.94 -12.62 -2.70
C GLY A 46 -18.09 -13.94 -1.95
N ALA A 47 -16.97 -14.62 -1.62
CA ALA A 47 -17.02 -15.80 -0.78
C ALA A 47 -17.34 -15.48 0.68
N PHE A 48 -16.81 -14.37 1.22
CA PHE A 48 -17.13 -13.89 2.57
C PHE A 48 -18.62 -13.51 2.71
N ALA A 49 -19.21 -12.93 1.67
CA ALA A 49 -20.63 -12.60 1.65
C ALA A 49 -21.56 -13.83 1.84
N LEU A 50 -21.09 -15.03 1.49
CA LEU A 50 -21.78 -16.30 1.72
C LEU A 50 -21.66 -16.82 3.16
N LYS A 51 -21.01 -16.09 4.04
CA LYS A 51 -20.78 -16.43 5.47
C LYS A 51 -20.35 -17.88 5.68
N PRO A 52 -19.21 -18.33 5.12
CA PRO A 52 -18.77 -19.71 5.23
C PRO A 52 -18.18 -20.09 6.59
N ALA A 53 -17.76 -19.12 7.41
CA ALA A 53 -17.22 -19.36 8.74
C ALA A 53 -18.04 -18.66 9.83
N HIS A 54 -17.97 -19.21 11.05
CA HIS A 54 -18.71 -18.68 12.18
C HIS A 54 -18.32 -17.24 12.52
N ARG A 55 -17.02 -16.93 12.47
CA ARG A 55 -16.49 -15.57 12.61
C ARG A 55 -15.68 -15.17 11.39
N GLN A 56 -15.91 -13.96 10.92
CA GLN A 56 -15.20 -13.40 9.77
C GLN A 56 -14.61 -12.05 10.14
N ILE A 57 -13.34 -11.88 9.83
CA ILE A 57 -12.55 -10.70 10.20
C ILE A 57 -11.88 -10.17 8.95
N THR A 58 -11.76 -8.86 8.80
CA THR A 58 -10.89 -8.24 7.81
C THR A 58 -9.78 -7.45 8.48
N MET A 59 -8.59 -7.48 7.89
CA MET A 59 -7.41 -6.73 8.36
C MET A 59 -6.37 -6.56 7.24
N ILE A 60 -5.49 -5.59 7.41
CA ILE A 60 -4.27 -5.34 6.59
C ILE A 60 -4.55 -4.86 5.16
N GLY A 61 -5.41 -5.43 4.37
CA GLY A 61 -5.57 -5.12 2.95
C GLY A 61 -5.66 -3.62 2.63
N GLN A 62 -6.86 -3.10 2.44
CA GLN A 62 -7.12 -1.65 2.43
C GLN A 62 -7.77 -1.28 3.76
N MET A 63 -7.41 -0.12 4.32
CA MET A 63 -7.81 0.26 5.69
C MET A 63 -9.22 0.83 5.79
N GLN A 64 -10.09 0.52 4.84
CA GLN A 64 -11.49 0.93 4.79
C GLN A 64 -12.44 -0.25 5.05
N SER A 65 -13.71 0.06 5.30
CA SER A 65 -14.77 -0.95 5.42
C SER A 65 -14.90 -1.77 4.15
N THR A 66 -15.23 -3.06 4.30
CA THR A 66 -15.56 -3.93 3.15
C THR A 66 -16.98 -3.68 2.62
N GLY A 67 -17.86 -3.06 3.43
CA GLY A 67 -19.26 -2.87 3.11
C GLY A 67 -20.09 -4.16 3.22
N LEU A 68 -19.57 -5.21 3.85
CA LEU A 68 -20.24 -6.50 4.00
C LEU A 68 -20.66 -6.76 5.45
N ASP A 69 -21.97 -6.84 5.69
CA ASP A 69 -22.53 -7.25 6.99
C ASP A 69 -22.12 -8.67 7.41
N ALA A 70 -21.70 -9.49 6.44
CA ALA A 70 -21.21 -10.82 6.70
C ALA A 70 -19.85 -10.88 7.41
N ILE A 71 -19.07 -9.79 7.38
CA ILE A 71 -17.80 -9.68 8.10
C ILE A 71 -18.05 -9.06 9.48
N ASP A 72 -17.76 -9.81 10.54
CA ASP A 72 -18.12 -9.40 11.91
C ASP A 72 -17.22 -8.28 12.44
N PHE A 73 -15.91 -8.34 12.15
CA PHE A 73 -14.93 -7.43 12.74
C PHE A 73 -13.93 -6.92 11.72
N ARG A 74 -13.48 -5.68 11.92
CA ARG A 74 -12.32 -5.10 11.23
C ARG A 74 -11.26 -4.71 12.25
N ILE A 75 -10.05 -5.26 12.09
CA ILE A 75 -8.89 -4.89 12.94
C ILE A 75 -8.33 -3.57 12.41
N SER A 76 -8.18 -2.60 13.30
CA SER A 76 -7.68 -1.26 13.02
C SER A 76 -6.95 -0.69 14.24
N ASP A 77 -6.72 0.62 14.27
CA ASP A 77 -6.24 1.38 15.42
C ASP A 77 -6.99 2.71 15.57
N HIS A 78 -6.61 3.49 16.56
CA HIS A 78 -7.26 4.79 16.86
C HIS A 78 -6.88 5.90 15.86
N PHE A 79 -5.78 5.76 15.10
CA PHE A 79 -5.36 6.73 14.07
C PHE A 79 -6.05 6.48 12.73
N LEU A 80 -6.07 5.21 12.30
CA LEU A 80 -6.69 4.82 11.03
C LEU A 80 -8.22 4.82 11.11
N SER A 81 -8.76 4.59 12.30
CA SER A 81 -10.20 4.55 12.55
C SER A 81 -10.51 5.31 13.82
N PRO A 82 -10.58 6.65 13.77
CA PRO A 82 -11.03 7.46 14.91
C PRO A 82 -12.48 7.11 15.32
N PRO A 83 -12.98 7.60 16.46
CA PRO A 83 -14.28 7.18 17.00
C PRO A 83 -15.46 7.34 16.04
N ASP A 84 -15.46 8.36 15.19
CA ASP A 84 -16.49 8.61 14.19
C ASP A 84 -16.49 7.60 13.03
N ALA A 85 -15.40 6.87 12.83
CA ALA A 85 -15.29 5.84 11.79
C ALA A 85 -16.25 4.66 11.99
N ASP A 86 -16.76 4.45 13.21
CA ASP A 86 -17.76 3.41 13.49
C ASP A 86 -19.05 3.62 12.67
N THR A 87 -19.41 4.85 12.37
CA THR A 87 -20.62 5.19 11.60
C THR A 87 -20.50 4.85 10.11
N PHE A 88 -19.27 4.65 9.61
CA PHE A 88 -18.96 4.36 8.19
C PHE A 88 -18.46 2.95 7.96
N SER A 89 -18.50 2.10 8.98
CA SER A 89 -18.08 0.69 8.88
C SER A 89 -19.27 -0.24 9.01
N SER A 90 -19.37 -1.23 8.12
CA SER A 90 -20.30 -2.34 8.29
C SER A 90 -19.83 -3.32 9.36
N GLU A 91 -18.51 -3.45 9.54
CA GLU A 91 -17.89 -4.31 10.54
C GLU A 91 -17.76 -3.59 11.89
N LYS A 92 -17.82 -4.35 12.97
CA LYS A 92 -17.42 -3.83 14.28
C LYS A 92 -15.92 -3.58 14.33
N LEU A 93 -15.51 -2.34 14.62
CA LEU A 93 -14.10 -1.97 14.72
C LEU A 93 -13.47 -2.52 16.01
N VAL A 94 -12.33 -3.20 15.84
CA VAL A 94 -11.45 -3.61 16.94
C VAL A 94 -10.16 -2.80 16.80
N ARG A 95 -9.99 -1.81 17.67
CA ARG A 95 -8.83 -0.91 17.66
C ARG A 95 -7.75 -1.45 18.56
N LEU A 96 -6.57 -1.70 17.99
CA LEU A 96 -5.39 -2.15 18.71
C LEU A 96 -4.54 -0.95 19.14
N ASP A 97 -4.00 -0.98 20.34
CA ASP A 97 -3.13 0.08 20.85
C ASP A 97 -1.78 0.12 20.13
N SER A 98 -1.30 -1.03 19.65
CA SER A 98 -0.01 -1.19 18.96
C SER A 98 -0.06 -0.97 17.45
N GLY A 99 -1.22 -0.55 16.91
CA GLY A 99 -1.47 -0.50 15.47
C GLY A 99 -1.91 -1.85 14.87
N PRO A 100 -2.58 -1.83 13.69
CA PRO A 100 -3.19 -3.02 13.08
C PRO A 100 -2.19 -3.88 12.31
N MET A 101 -0.95 -3.45 12.18
CA MET A 101 0.06 -4.10 11.35
C MET A 101 1.40 -4.23 12.05
N THR A 102 2.06 -5.36 11.80
CA THR A 102 3.50 -5.52 12.01
C THR A 102 4.20 -5.45 10.66
N PHE A 103 5.21 -4.61 10.54
CA PHE A 103 6.05 -4.53 9.35
C PHE A 103 7.38 -5.22 9.59
N ARG A 104 7.78 -6.06 8.64
CA ARG A 104 9.12 -6.62 8.58
C ARG A 104 9.72 -6.31 7.20
N PRO A 105 10.89 -5.66 7.14
CA PRO A 105 11.55 -5.38 5.88
C PRO A 105 11.65 -6.63 4.99
N PRO A 106 11.40 -6.50 3.69
CA PRO A 106 11.46 -7.64 2.77
C PRO A 106 12.87 -8.22 2.64
N ILE A 107 13.89 -7.39 2.86
CA ILE A 107 15.31 -7.76 2.99
C ILE A 107 15.80 -7.18 4.32
N PRO A 108 15.81 -7.97 5.42
CA PRO A 108 16.08 -7.44 6.76
C PRO A 108 17.44 -6.76 6.92
N ASP A 109 18.46 -7.26 6.23
CA ASP A 109 19.85 -6.82 6.35
C ASP A 109 20.31 -6.02 5.12
N ALA A 110 19.37 -5.43 4.37
CA ALA A 110 19.73 -4.56 3.24
C ALA A 110 20.55 -3.37 3.77
N PRO A 111 21.75 -3.12 3.21
CA PRO A 111 22.55 -1.99 3.65
C PRO A 111 21.84 -0.67 3.32
N LEU A 112 21.75 0.23 4.29
CA LEU A 112 21.27 1.59 4.03
C LEU A 112 22.30 2.31 3.17
N LYS A 113 21.85 2.90 2.08
CA LYS A 113 22.69 3.74 1.22
C LYS A 113 22.84 5.13 1.83
N PRO A 114 24.00 5.79 1.67
CA PRO A 114 24.12 7.20 2.01
C PRO A 114 23.12 8.03 1.19
N GLN A 115 22.54 9.03 1.80
CA GLN A 115 21.65 9.97 1.11
C GLN A 115 22.37 10.67 -0.05
N PRO A 116 21.73 10.90 -1.21
CA PRO A 116 22.33 11.58 -2.36
C PRO A 116 23.00 12.90 -2.00
N SER A 117 22.35 13.73 -1.19
CA SER A 117 22.87 15.04 -0.77
C SER A 117 24.12 14.92 0.08
N SER A 118 24.28 13.88 0.88
CA SER A 118 25.50 13.64 1.67
C SER A 118 26.72 13.29 0.80
N LEU A 119 26.47 12.88 -0.45
CA LEU A 119 27.49 12.58 -1.46
C LEU A 119 27.74 13.77 -2.40
N GLY A 120 27.28 14.98 -2.07
CA GLY A 120 27.42 16.18 -2.90
C GLY A 120 26.51 16.21 -4.14
N ARG A 121 25.54 15.31 -4.25
CA ARG A 121 24.52 15.33 -5.32
C ARG A 121 23.40 16.31 -4.97
N PRO A 122 22.60 16.79 -5.96
CA PRO A 122 21.42 17.61 -5.68
C PRO A 122 20.46 16.89 -4.73
N PHE A 123 19.86 17.65 -3.79
CA PHE A 123 18.83 17.12 -2.90
C PHE A 123 17.67 16.56 -3.71
N THR A 124 17.33 15.32 -3.47
CA THR A 124 16.36 14.58 -4.27
C THR A 124 15.16 14.19 -3.45
N PHE A 125 14.02 14.80 -3.77
CA PHE A 125 12.71 14.29 -3.34
C PHE A 125 12.33 13.07 -4.15
N GLY A 126 11.43 12.25 -3.62
CA GLY A 126 10.91 11.13 -4.39
C GLY A 126 9.59 10.61 -3.88
N SER A 127 8.88 9.89 -4.73
CA SER A 127 7.72 9.12 -4.33
C SER A 127 7.83 7.70 -4.85
N ALA A 128 7.83 6.76 -3.92
CA ALA A 128 7.85 5.33 -4.21
C ALA A 128 6.44 4.76 -4.44
N ASN A 129 5.40 5.57 -4.21
CA ASN A 129 4.01 5.20 -4.48
C ASN A 129 3.73 5.04 -5.97
N ASP A 130 2.65 4.32 -6.29
CA ASP A 130 2.10 4.37 -7.64
C ASP A 130 1.69 5.80 -7.97
N ILE A 131 2.32 6.36 -8.99
CA ILE A 131 2.15 7.77 -9.35
C ILE A 131 0.72 8.10 -9.80
N LEU A 132 -0.10 7.11 -10.12
CA LEU A 132 -1.53 7.27 -10.38
C LEU A 132 -2.31 7.80 -9.17
N LYS A 133 -1.78 7.63 -7.97
CA LYS A 133 -2.35 8.20 -6.74
C LYS A 133 -2.12 9.72 -6.62
N ALA A 134 -1.17 10.26 -7.37
CA ALA A 134 -0.84 11.69 -7.34
C ALA A 134 -1.84 12.50 -8.17
N GLY A 135 -2.96 12.89 -7.54
CA GLY A 135 -3.93 13.82 -8.11
C GLY A 135 -3.37 15.25 -8.23
N ASP A 136 -4.13 16.17 -8.87
CA ASP A 136 -3.65 17.54 -9.11
C ASP A 136 -3.24 18.27 -7.83
N ALA A 137 -3.99 18.13 -6.76
CA ALA A 137 -3.65 18.75 -5.46
C ALA A 137 -2.28 18.30 -4.93
N VAL A 138 -1.92 17.02 -5.11
CA VAL A 138 -0.60 16.48 -4.74
C VAL A 138 0.49 17.09 -5.62
N LEU A 139 0.26 17.09 -6.95
CA LEU A 139 1.22 17.63 -7.91
C LEU A 139 1.46 19.12 -7.72
N ASP A 140 0.43 19.89 -7.36
CA ASP A 140 0.54 21.31 -7.08
C ASP A 140 1.44 21.58 -5.86
N VAL A 141 1.29 20.78 -4.80
CA VAL A 141 2.16 20.86 -3.62
C VAL A 141 3.60 20.48 -3.97
N TRP A 142 3.81 19.36 -4.68
CA TRP A 142 5.14 18.92 -5.06
C TRP A 142 5.84 19.91 -6.02
N ALA A 143 5.09 20.47 -6.97
CA ALA A 143 5.62 21.51 -7.86
C ALA A 143 6.01 22.77 -7.10
N ARG A 144 5.22 23.19 -6.10
CA ARG A 144 5.57 24.33 -5.23
C ARG A 144 6.86 24.07 -4.45
N ILE A 145 7.02 22.88 -3.84
CA ILE A 145 8.26 22.49 -3.15
C ILE A 145 9.46 22.59 -4.09
N LEU A 146 9.35 22.04 -5.29
CA LEU A 146 10.44 22.04 -6.27
C LEU A 146 10.76 23.46 -6.80
N LYS A 147 9.79 24.36 -6.87
CA LYS A 147 10.02 25.76 -7.25
C LYS A 147 10.76 26.53 -6.16
N GLU A 148 10.39 26.32 -4.89
CA GLU A 148 11.10 26.95 -3.75
C GLU A 148 12.54 26.41 -3.59
N LEU A 149 12.82 25.22 -4.09
CA LEU A 149 14.13 24.58 -4.04
C LEU A 149 14.66 24.29 -5.46
N PRO A 150 15.13 25.31 -6.20
CA PRO A 150 15.41 25.21 -7.64
C PRO A 150 16.52 24.23 -8.00
N HIS A 151 17.41 23.90 -7.08
CA HIS A 151 18.49 22.93 -7.27
C HIS A 151 18.11 21.50 -6.90
N SER A 152 16.92 21.26 -6.38
CA SER A 152 16.45 19.90 -6.02
C SER A 152 15.95 19.13 -7.25
N ARG A 153 15.88 17.82 -7.10
CA ARG A 153 15.36 16.88 -8.10
C ARG A 153 14.18 16.11 -7.54
N PHE A 154 13.47 15.40 -8.43
CA PHE A 154 12.38 14.52 -8.05
C PHE A 154 12.50 13.17 -8.76
N THR A 155 12.49 12.09 -7.98
CA THR A 155 12.52 10.70 -8.47
C THR A 155 11.17 10.02 -8.25
N TYR A 156 10.70 9.28 -9.25
CA TYR A 156 9.41 8.60 -9.18
C TYR A 156 9.42 7.29 -9.96
N PHE A 157 8.45 6.42 -9.64
CA PHE A 157 8.27 5.13 -10.29
C PHE A 157 7.01 5.14 -11.13
N ALA A 158 7.13 4.79 -12.40
CA ALA A 158 6.01 4.83 -13.33
C ALA A 158 5.98 3.64 -14.26
N GLN A 159 4.81 3.39 -14.83
CA GLN A 159 4.62 2.47 -15.95
C GLN A 159 4.74 3.23 -17.27
N PRO A 160 5.06 2.55 -18.39
CA PRO A 160 5.03 3.15 -19.72
C PRO A 160 3.70 3.85 -19.99
N GLY A 161 3.76 5.07 -20.52
CA GLY A 161 2.58 5.90 -20.76
C GLY A 161 2.14 6.78 -19.60
N SER A 162 2.90 6.84 -18.51
CA SER A 162 2.64 7.76 -17.40
C SER A 162 2.64 9.22 -17.87
N THR A 163 1.65 9.97 -17.46
CA THR A 163 1.53 11.41 -17.73
C THR A 163 2.16 12.29 -16.64
N PHE A 164 2.82 11.70 -15.65
CA PHE A 164 3.36 12.46 -14.52
C PHE A 164 4.36 13.53 -14.95
N ARG A 165 5.29 13.17 -15.82
CA ARG A 165 6.33 14.10 -16.34
C ARG A 165 5.70 15.31 -17.04
N SER A 166 4.75 15.10 -17.96
CA SER A 166 4.05 16.18 -18.67
C SER A 166 3.28 17.07 -17.69
N ARG A 167 2.51 16.47 -16.76
CA ARG A 167 1.77 17.20 -15.73
C ARG A 167 2.66 18.06 -14.82
N MET A 168 3.88 17.60 -14.50
CA MET A 168 4.85 18.40 -13.72
C MET A 168 5.50 19.49 -14.58
N THR A 169 5.77 19.24 -15.86
CA THR A 169 6.30 20.28 -16.76
C THR A 169 5.28 21.37 -17.05
N GLU A 170 4.00 21.04 -17.17
CA GLU A 170 2.88 22.00 -17.24
C GLU A 170 2.83 22.90 -16.00
N ARG A 171 3.28 22.42 -14.85
CA ARG A 171 3.42 23.16 -13.60
C ARG A 171 4.75 23.95 -13.49
N GLY A 172 5.52 23.99 -14.57
CA GLY A 172 6.76 24.76 -14.66
C GLY A 172 8.00 24.06 -14.06
N ILE A 173 7.96 22.75 -13.86
CA ILE A 173 9.13 21.99 -13.42
C ILE A 173 9.90 21.51 -14.65
N ALA A 174 11.20 21.85 -14.74
CA ALA A 174 12.04 21.43 -15.85
C ALA A 174 12.20 19.91 -15.91
N SER A 175 12.07 19.34 -17.09
CA SER A 175 12.03 17.87 -17.30
C SER A 175 13.32 17.16 -16.88
N ASP A 176 14.46 17.83 -16.94
CA ASP A 176 15.77 17.32 -16.51
C ASP A 176 15.91 17.18 -14.98
N ARG A 177 15.02 17.81 -14.23
CA ARG A 177 14.89 17.66 -12.77
C ARG A 177 14.07 16.44 -12.35
N LEU A 178 13.42 15.75 -13.29
CA LEU A 178 12.52 14.62 -13.06
C LEU A 178 13.17 13.31 -13.52
N THR A 179 13.44 12.41 -12.58
CA THR A 179 13.99 11.08 -12.86
C THR A 179 12.89 10.03 -12.74
N GLU A 180 12.63 9.32 -13.83
CA GLU A 180 11.66 8.25 -13.89
C GLU A 180 12.35 6.89 -13.79
N HIS A 181 11.87 6.04 -12.91
CA HIS A 181 12.26 4.62 -12.86
C HIS A 181 11.10 3.73 -13.28
N PRO A 182 11.37 2.70 -14.09
CA PRO A 182 10.36 1.70 -14.40
C PRO A 182 10.06 0.84 -13.17
N ARG A 183 8.90 0.18 -13.14
CA ARG A 183 8.66 -0.90 -12.19
C ARG A 183 9.69 -2.00 -12.39
N SER A 184 10.33 -2.40 -11.32
CA SER A 184 11.44 -3.35 -11.34
C SER A 184 11.29 -4.43 -10.28
N ALA A 185 12.13 -5.46 -10.33
CA ALA A 185 12.25 -6.45 -9.27
C ALA A 185 12.68 -5.78 -7.95
N LEU A 186 12.32 -6.40 -6.82
CA LEU A 186 12.48 -5.82 -5.49
C LEU A 186 13.90 -5.27 -5.22
N GLY A 187 14.95 -5.99 -5.61
CA GLY A 187 16.33 -5.53 -5.39
C GLY A 187 16.62 -4.21 -6.10
N ALA A 188 16.34 -4.12 -7.40
CA ALA A 188 16.52 -2.90 -8.19
C ALA A 188 15.60 -1.76 -7.71
N TYR A 189 14.39 -2.09 -7.26
CA TYR A 189 13.49 -1.11 -6.64
C TYR A 189 14.11 -0.49 -5.39
N LEU A 190 14.63 -1.32 -4.47
CA LEU A 190 15.31 -0.85 -3.25
C LEU A 190 16.58 -0.05 -3.59
N ASP A 191 17.28 -0.44 -4.66
CA ASP A 191 18.42 0.32 -5.13
C ASP A 191 18.05 1.75 -5.56
N HIS A 192 16.94 1.91 -6.27
CA HIS A 192 16.44 3.22 -6.68
C HIS A 192 15.89 4.06 -5.51
N LEU A 193 15.38 3.44 -4.45
CA LEU A 193 15.00 4.16 -3.24
C LEU A 193 16.19 4.88 -2.60
N GLY A 194 17.40 4.32 -2.72
CA GLY A 194 18.63 4.96 -2.27
C GLY A 194 19.02 6.24 -3.05
N ASP A 195 18.30 6.59 -4.11
CA ASP A 195 18.46 7.85 -4.83
C ASP A 195 17.54 8.96 -4.29
N ILE A 196 16.86 8.76 -3.17
CA ILE A 196 15.91 9.68 -2.55
C ILE A 196 16.48 10.14 -1.20
N ASP A 197 16.54 11.47 -0.97
CA ASP A 197 16.87 12.07 0.32
C ASP A 197 15.62 12.15 1.21
N LEU A 198 14.49 12.51 0.63
CA LEU A 198 13.21 12.66 1.34
C LEU A 198 12.04 12.14 0.50
N ALA A 199 11.38 11.14 1.03
CA ALA A 199 10.17 10.60 0.41
C ALA A 199 8.96 11.51 0.64
N LEU A 200 8.19 11.75 -0.43
CA LEU A 200 6.92 12.45 -0.39
C LEU A 200 5.78 11.46 -0.64
N ASP A 201 4.85 11.41 0.29
CA ASP A 201 3.68 10.54 0.18
C ASP A 201 2.53 11.22 -0.58
N THR A 202 1.63 10.43 -1.12
CA THR A 202 0.41 10.88 -1.80
C THR A 202 -0.73 11.10 -0.81
N PHE A 203 -1.69 11.94 -1.15
CA PHE A 203 -2.92 12.15 -0.38
C PHE A 203 -4.12 12.36 -1.32
N PRO A 204 -5.36 12.12 -0.90
CA PRO A 204 -5.80 11.54 0.37
C PRO A 204 -5.50 10.06 0.52
N TYR A 205 -5.05 9.38 -0.55
CA TYR A 205 -4.73 7.95 -0.54
C TYR A 205 -3.22 7.74 -0.42
N ASN A 206 -2.77 7.54 0.81
CA ASN A 206 -1.36 7.39 1.17
C ASN A 206 -0.76 6.05 0.70
N GLY A 207 0.56 5.97 0.76
CA GLY A 207 1.27 4.71 0.79
C GLY A 207 1.00 3.96 2.10
N LEU A 208 1.30 2.66 2.11
CA LEU A 208 1.29 1.85 3.31
C LEU A 208 2.61 1.09 3.37
N THR A 209 2.65 -0.12 2.80
CA THR A 209 3.90 -0.91 2.73
C THR A 209 5.03 -0.15 2.03
N VAL A 210 4.70 0.59 0.98
CA VAL A 210 5.68 1.38 0.22
C VAL A 210 6.33 2.45 1.11
N THR A 211 5.53 3.19 1.88
CA THR A 211 6.04 4.23 2.80
C THR A 211 6.91 3.63 3.90
N LEU A 212 6.63 2.39 4.34
CA LEU A 212 7.41 1.70 5.37
C LEU A 212 8.76 1.17 4.87
N ILE A 213 8.97 1.03 3.57
CA ILE A 213 10.22 0.55 2.97
C ILE A 213 11.05 1.68 2.34
N THR A 214 10.54 2.89 2.30
CA THR A 214 11.23 4.09 1.82
C THR A 214 11.93 4.78 2.96
#